data_d09258bd12426fbd6d90b7d197095fde
#
_entry.id   d09258bd12426fbd6d90b7d197095fde
#
_cell.length_a   1.000
_cell.length_b   1.000
_cell.length_c   1.000
_cell.angle_alpha   90.00
_cell.angle_beta   90.00
_cell.angle_gamma   90.00
#
_symmetry.space_group_name_H-M   'P 1'
#
loop_
_entity.id
_entity.type
_entity.pdbx_description
1 polymer ?
#
loop_
_entity_poly.entity_id
_entity_poly.type
_entity_poly.pdbx_seq_one_letter_code
_entity_poly.pdbx_strand_id
1 'polypeptide(L)'
;MEIYGHCAPGFEPLLDTFAANFRQSGETGAAFAVRRSNELIVSLWAGRCDREGQVPYTEDTIANVFSCSKGVLAVLAMQQVAAGRLDLDRPVADYWPEFAAAGKAAITPRQLLCHRSGLVAFRERVTDDLIYDWDGSCARVAAEEPWWPPGSRQGYAAFLYGWSLGGLLERVSSRTLPELYREVLADPLQLDGGFGALGHRSTRIADVGPLKKPLPELRENAVAHAMKEDRQGPVAKAFSNPVSLLTGSNGSAWRGALIPAANGHFSARDLAGIYGDLALAKGTILDPHTVAEARREQSRERDAVLQADVAFGCGFVLSGRGADLRFGGDWGFGHPGAGGSVGFADPEREIGCGYVTARLGQSLFMDRRSVHLVEHLYRLL
;
A
#
# COMPACT_ATOMS: atom_id res chain seq x y z
N MET A 1 8.69 4.91 28.33
CA MET A 1 8.79 5.38 26.93
C MET A 1 7.83 6.54 26.82
N GLU A 2 8.27 7.60 26.28
CA GLU A 2 7.50 8.82 26.06
C GLU A 2 6.78 8.74 24.71
N ILE A 3 5.51 9.14 24.69
CA ILE A 3 4.70 9.29 23.48
C ILE A 3 4.59 10.78 23.22
N TYR A 4 4.81 11.17 22.00
CA TYR A 4 4.73 12.54 21.54
C TYR A 4 3.50 12.74 20.65
N GLY A 5 3.12 14.00 20.45
CA GLY A 5 2.02 14.38 19.60
C GLY A 5 0.80 14.89 20.33
N HIS A 6 -0.35 14.81 19.71
CA HIS A 6 -1.61 15.30 20.28
C HIS A 6 -2.80 14.42 19.88
N CYS A 7 -3.84 14.50 20.71
CA CYS A 7 -5.20 14.08 20.40
C CYS A 7 -6.14 15.26 20.62
N ALA A 8 -7.08 15.45 19.72
CA ALA A 8 -8.18 16.39 19.93
C ALA A 8 -9.05 15.95 21.12
N PRO A 9 -9.78 16.86 21.78
CA PRO A 9 -10.65 16.53 22.91
C PRO A 9 -11.58 15.36 22.60
N GLY A 10 -11.60 14.36 23.49
CA GLY A 10 -12.37 13.11 23.36
C GLY A 10 -11.61 11.95 22.72
N PHE A 11 -10.43 12.19 22.10
CA PHE A 11 -9.60 11.13 21.51
C PHE A 11 -8.38 10.77 22.34
N GLU A 12 -8.19 11.37 23.52
CA GLU A 12 -7.06 11.11 24.41
C GLU A 12 -6.91 9.63 24.80
N PRO A 13 -7.97 8.81 24.92
CA PRO A 13 -7.83 7.39 25.23
C PRO A 13 -7.03 6.59 24.19
N LEU A 14 -6.85 7.11 22.97
CA LEU A 14 -5.98 6.50 21.94
C LEU A 14 -4.51 6.50 22.35
N LEU A 15 -4.06 7.43 23.20
CA LEU A 15 -2.71 7.43 23.77
C LEU A 15 -2.39 6.10 24.47
N ASP A 16 -3.32 5.61 25.31
CA ASP A 16 -3.11 4.35 26.03
C ASP A 16 -3.08 3.14 25.08
N THR A 17 -3.93 3.13 24.06
CA THR A 17 -3.94 2.08 23.05
C THR A 17 -2.66 2.09 22.21
N PHE A 18 -2.19 3.26 21.83
CA PHE A 18 -0.92 3.42 21.12
C PHE A 18 0.27 2.98 21.98
N ALA A 19 0.29 3.39 23.28
CA ALA A 19 1.30 2.96 24.25
C ALA A 19 1.31 1.44 24.47
N ALA A 20 0.15 0.79 24.42
CA ALA A 20 0.03 -0.66 24.58
C ALA A 20 0.79 -1.42 23.48
N ASN A 21 0.86 -0.91 22.25
CA ASN A 21 1.63 -1.50 21.17
C ASN A 21 3.11 -1.69 21.54
N PHE A 22 3.68 -0.72 22.21
CA PHE A 22 5.08 -0.77 22.66
C PHE A 22 5.27 -1.69 23.86
N ARG A 23 4.34 -1.64 24.82
CA ARG A 23 4.44 -2.46 26.04
C ARG A 23 4.14 -3.94 25.81
N GLN A 24 3.21 -4.26 24.91
CA GLN A 24 2.61 -5.59 24.78
C GLN A 24 2.86 -6.27 23.43
N SER A 25 3.09 -5.50 22.36
CA SER A 25 3.18 -6.02 20.99
C SER A 25 4.57 -5.86 20.36
N GLY A 26 5.57 -5.46 21.15
CA GLY A 26 6.96 -5.43 20.72
C GLY A 26 7.31 -4.32 19.71
N GLU A 27 6.48 -3.28 19.64
CA GLU A 27 6.75 -2.09 18.83
C GLU A 27 8.01 -1.35 19.32
N THR A 28 8.79 -0.76 18.41
CA THR A 28 10.00 0.00 18.76
C THR A 28 10.04 1.39 18.16
N GLY A 29 9.27 1.63 17.12
CA GLY A 29 9.11 2.92 16.46
C GLY A 29 7.85 2.92 15.60
N ALA A 30 6.93 3.83 15.86
CA ALA A 30 5.67 3.92 15.12
C ALA A 30 5.06 5.30 15.18
N ALA A 31 4.15 5.58 14.24
CA ALA A 31 3.27 6.73 14.26
C ALA A 31 1.83 6.33 13.91
N PHE A 32 0.88 7.07 14.45
CA PHE A 32 -0.55 6.95 14.16
C PHE A 32 -1.14 8.34 13.95
N ALA A 33 -1.82 8.54 12.83
CA ALA A 33 -2.44 9.81 12.49
C ALA A 33 -3.86 9.61 11.97
N VAL A 34 -4.75 10.52 12.36
CA VAL A 34 -6.15 10.54 11.91
C VAL A 34 -6.54 11.96 11.54
N ARG A 35 -7.08 12.11 10.33
CA ARG A 35 -7.79 13.32 9.88
C ARG A 35 -9.29 13.08 9.90
N ARG A 36 -10.04 14.09 10.30
CA ARG A 36 -11.50 14.12 10.20
C ARG A 36 -11.92 15.47 9.66
N SER A 37 -12.77 15.48 8.62
CA SER A 37 -13.22 16.73 7.95
C SER A 37 -12.04 17.67 7.65
N ASN A 38 -10.94 17.12 7.15
CA ASN A 38 -9.67 17.80 6.86
C ASN A 38 -8.87 18.30 8.07
N GLU A 39 -9.29 18.11 9.31
CA GLU A 39 -8.53 18.45 10.51
C GLU A 39 -7.71 17.25 10.99
N LEU A 40 -6.48 17.49 11.43
CA LEU A 40 -5.63 16.46 12.05
C LEU A 40 -6.04 16.31 13.53
N ILE A 41 -6.93 15.36 13.81
CA ILE A 41 -7.50 15.14 15.15
C ILE A 41 -6.63 14.24 16.04
N VAL A 42 -5.77 13.40 15.44
CA VAL A 42 -4.80 12.57 16.16
C VAL A 42 -3.48 12.58 15.38
N SER A 43 -2.39 12.85 16.07
CA SER A 43 -1.03 12.67 15.57
C SER A 43 -0.16 12.19 16.73
N LEU A 44 0.17 10.90 16.75
CA LEU A 44 0.94 10.25 17.80
C LEU A 44 2.17 9.57 17.19
N TRP A 45 3.32 9.72 17.84
CA TRP A 45 4.53 8.99 17.48
C TRP A 45 5.38 8.68 18.71
N ALA A 46 6.16 7.61 18.63
CA ALA A 46 7.06 7.21 19.69
C ALA A 46 8.16 6.26 19.20
N GLY A 47 9.20 6.13 19.99
CA GLY A 47 10.24 5.11 19.80
C GLY A 47 11.43 5.57 19.00
N ARG A 48 12.01 4.67 18.20
CA ARG A 48 13.29 4.86 17.49
C ARG A 48 13.20 4.40 16.03
N CYS A 49 14.00 5.04 15.17
CA CYS A 49 14.06 4.77 13.73
C CYS A 49 15.08 3.70 13.36
N ASP A 50 16.15 3.56 14.13
CA ASP A 50 17.32 2.75 13.83
C ASP A 50 17.34 1.48 14.68
N ARG A 51 18.15 0.51 14.24
CA ARG A 51 18.30 -0.79 14.94
C ARG A 51 19.02 -0.63 16.27
N GLU A 52 19.94 0.32 16.36
CA GLU A 52 20.74 0.65 17.54
C GLU A 52 19.95 1.40 18.61
N GLY A 53 18.77 1.93 18.24
CA GLY A 53 17.89 2.66 19.16
C GLY A 53 18.38 4.03 19.55
N GLN A 54 19.17 4.68 18.69
CA GLN A 54 19.76 6.00 18.95
C GLN A 54 18.95 7.14 18.36
N VAL A 55 18.39 6.95 17.15
CA VAL A 55 17.68 8.00 16.42
C VAL A 55 16.20 8.03 16.81
N PRO A 56 15.70 9.15 17.37
CA PRO A 56 14.28 9.27 17.74
C PRO A 56 13.35 9.14 16.53
N TYR A 57 12.22 8.46 16.71
CA TYR A 57 11.10 8.51 15.79
C TYR A 57 10.36 9.84 15.98
N THR A 58 10.04 10.55 14.90
CA THR A 58 9.36 11.85 14.91
C THR A 58 8.10 11.81 14.04
N GLU A 59 7.32 12.86 14.05
CA GLU A 59 6.05 12.93 13.29
C GLU A 59 6.26 12.85 11.76
N ASP A 60 7.40 13.33 11.26
CA ASP A 60 7.80 13.32 9.86
C ASP A 60 8.63 12.10 9.45
N THR A 61 8.86 11.16 10.39
CA THR A 61 9.58 9.92 10.09
C THR A 61 8.83 9.10 9.05
N ILE A 62 9.51 8.83 7.93
CA ILE A 62 9.00 7.93 6.90
C ILE A 62 9.56 6.52 7.10
N ALA A 63 8.76 5.52 6.83
CA ALA A 63 9.18 4.12 6.84
C ALA A 63 8.64 3.39 5.61
N ASN A 64 9.26 2.27 5.25
CA ASN A 64 8.77 1.43 4.17
C ASN A 64 7.40 0.84 4.56
N VAL A 65 6.35 1.27 3.88
CA VAL A 65 4.96 0.86 4.16
C VAL A 65 4.47 -0.30 3.32
N PHE A 66 5.38 -0.92 2.54
CA PHE A 66 5.06 -2.02 1.63
C PHE A 66 3.81 -1.76 0.79
N SER A 67 2.82 -2.63 0.88
CA SER A 67 1.65 -2.60 0.00
C SER A 67 0.69 -1.42 0.21
N CYS A 68 0.84 -0.61 1.28
CA CYS A 68 0.15 0.69 1.33
C CYS A 68 0.49 1.56 0.11
N SER A 69 1.68 1.36 -0.48
CA SER A 69 2.12 1.99 -1.74
C SER A 69 1.14 1.81 -2.89
N LYS A 70 0.45 0.64 -2.94
CA LYS A 70 -0.50 0.33 -4.03
C LYS A 70 -1.71 1.27 -4.02
N GLY A 71 -2.22 1.61 -2.83
CA GLY A 71 -3.30 2.58 -2.71
C GLY A 71 -2.87 3.96 -3.20
N VAL A 72 -1.63 4.39 -2.90
CA VAL A 72 -1.09 5.66 -3.40
C VAL A 72 -0.96 5.63 -4.92
N LEU A 73 -0.45 4.53 -5.49
CA LEU A 73 -0.37 4.35 -6.95
C LEU A 73 -1.76 4.33 -7.60
N ALA A 74 -2.76 3.73 -6.94
CA ALA A 74 -4.14 3.74 -7.39
C ALA A 74 -4.74 5.15 -7.44
N VAL A 75 -4.42 6.02 -6.48
CA VAL A 75 -4.83 7.44 -6.51
C VAL A 75 -4.30 8.13 -7.77
N LEU A 76 -3.02 7.90 -8.12
CA LEU A 76 -2.45 8.45 -9.36
C LEU A 76 -3.18 7.94 -10.61
N ALA A 77 -3.53 6.65 -10.64
CA ALA A 77 -4.30 6.08 -11.74
C ALA A 77 -5.69 6.70 -11.84
N MET A 78 -6.40 6.81 -10.73
CA MET A 78 -7.75 7.41 -10.70
C MET A 78 -7.73 8.90 -11.05
N GLN A 79 -6.64 9.62 -10.73
CA GLN A 79 -6.45 10.99 -11.16
C GLN A 79 -6.32 11.09 -12.70
N GLN A 80 -5.64 10.12 -13.35
CA GLN A 80 -5.58 10.07 -14.80
C GLN A 80 -6.95 9.73 -15.43
N VAL A 81 -7.78 8.95 -14.71
CA VAL A 81 -9.18 8.69 -15.10
C VAL A 81 -10.01 9.97 -14.99
N ALA A 82 -9.95 10.67 -13.87
CA ALA A 82 -10.65 11.95 -13.68
C ALA A 82 -10.26 13.01 -14.72
N ALA A 83 -9.00 13.00 -15.14
CA ALA A 83 -8.49 13.89 -16.19
C ALA A 83 -8.83 13.44 -17.63
N GLY A 84 -9.55 12.31 -17.79
CA GLY A 84 -9.93 11.77 -19.11
C GLY A 84 -8.75 11.22 -19.94
N ARG A 85 -7.58 11.04 -19.34
CA ARG A 85 -6.39 10.49 -20.00
C ARG A 85 -6.31 8.97 -19.94
N LEU A 86 -6.94 8.34 -18.95
CA LEU A 86 -7.00 6.88 -18.78
C LEU A 86 -8.46 6.43 -18.74
N ASP A 87 -8.84 5.54 -19.64
CA ASP A 87 -10.10 4.83 -19.59
C ASP A 87 -9.89 3.47 -18.94
N LEU A 88 -10.64 3.16 -17.88
CA LEU A 88 -10.51 1.94 -17.11
C LEU A 88 -10.83 0.67 -17.90
N ASP A 89 -11.63 0.78 -18.96
CA ASP A 89 -12.13 -0.35 -19.75
C ASP A 89 -11.50 -0.45 -21.15
N ARG A 90 -10.69 0.52 -21.53
CA ARG A 90 -9.90 0.49 -22.76
C ARG A 90 -8.65 -0.38 -22.55
N PRO A 91 -8.25 -1.24 -23.52
CA PRO A 91 -7.06 -2.07 -23.38
C PRO A 91 -5.79 -1.28 -23.05
N VAL A 92 -4.98 -1.78 -22.12
CA VAL A 92 -3.66 -1.23 -21.77
C VAL A 92 -2.78 -1.13 -23.02
N ALA A 93 -2.90 -2.09 -23.95
CA ALA A 93 -2.16 -2.15 -25.20
C ALA A 93 -2.38 -0.93 -26.11
N ASP A 94 -3.51 -0.24 -25.97
CA ASP A 94 -3.79 0.99 -26.74
C ASP A 94 -2.94 2.19 -26.27
N TYR A 95 -2.46 2.15 -25.03
CA TYR A 95 -1.57 3.15 -24.44
C TYR A 95 -0.12 2.67 -24.42
N TRP A 96 0.08 1.35 -24.36
CA TRP A 96 1.36 0.67 -24.26
C TRP A 96 1.40 -0.54 -25.19
N PRO A 97 1.72 -0.34 -26.50
CA PRO A 97 1.62 -1.40 -27.53
C PRO A 97 2.38 -2.68 -27.20
N GLU A 98 3.58 -2.57 -26.59
CA GLU A 98 4.40 -3.72 -26.21
C GLU A 98 3.72 -4.62 -25.16
N PHE A 99 2.80 -4.07 -24.39
CA PHE A 99 2.03 -4.82 -23.39
C PHE A 99 1.08 -5.85 -24.01
N ALA A 100 0.76 -5.74 -25.31
CA ALA A 100 -0.09 -6.71 -26.02
C ALA A 100 0.50 -8.13 -26.09
N ALA A 101 1.81 -8.27 -25.86
CA ALA A 101 2.51 -9.54 -25.98
C ALA A 101 1.94 -10.62 -25.02
N ALA A 102 2.20 -11.90 -25.35
CA ALA A 102 1.88 -13.07 -24.53
C ALA A 102 0.40 -13.15 -24.06
N GLY A 103 -0.54 -12.80 -24.96
CA GLY A 103 -1.98 -12.93 -24.70
C GLY A 103 -2.60 -11.79 -23.88
N LYS A 104 -1.90 -10.65 -23.71
CA LYS A 104 -2.35 -9.53 -22.89
C LYS A 104 -3.08 -8.41 -23.65
N ALA A 105 -3.31 -8.56 -24.96
CA ALA A 105 -3.87 -7.48 -25.78
C ALA A 105 -5.19 -6.89 -25.27
N ALA A 106 -6.01 -7.66 -24.55
CA ALA A 106 -7.31 -7.24 -24.03
C ALA A 106 -7.31 -6.90 -22.54
N ILE A 107 -6.15 -6.93 -21.86
CA ILE A 107 -6.09 -6.55 -20.43
C ILE A 107 -6.39 -5.06 -20.30
N THR A 108 -7.32 -4.73 -19.38
CA THR A 108 -7.70 -3.35 -19.11
C THR A 108 -7.03 -2.80 -17.85
N PRO A 109 -6.91 -1.46 -17.68
CA PRO A 109 -6.47 -0.84 -16.43
C PRO A 109 -7.30 -1.29 -15.21
N ARG A 110 -8.60 -1.47 -15.37
CA ARG A 110 -9.49 -2.01 -14.33
C ARG A 110 -9.02 -3.38 -13.85
N GLN A 111 -8.68 -4.30 -14.77
CA GLN A 111 -8.18 -5.64 -14.42
C GLN A 111 -6.82 -5.60 -13.73
N LEU A 112 -5.95 -4.64 -14.06
CA LEU A 112 -4.69 -4.43 -13.32
C LEU A 112 -4.99 -3.96 -11.90
N LEU A 113 -5.82 -2.92 -11.75
CA LEU A 113 -6.16 -2.31 -10.47
C LEU A 113 -6.84 -3.28 -9.50
N CYS A 114 -7.74 -4.15 -9.97
CA CYS A 114 -8.46 -5.10 -9.12
C CYS A 114 -7.84 -6.52 -9.10
N HIS A 115 -6.57 -6.67 -9.50
CA HIS A 115 -5.82 -7.93 -9.46
C HIS A 115 -6.44 -9.07 -10.28
N ARG A 116 -7.07 -8.78 -11.41
CA ARG A 116 -7.67 -9.78 -12.32
C ARG A 116 -6.93 -9.94 -13.65
N SER A 117 -5.75 -9.37 -13.79
CA SER A 117 -4.96 -9.47 -15.02
C SER A 117 -4.26 -10.83 -15.22
N GLY A 118 -4.11 -11.63 -14.16
CA GLY A 118 -3.28 -12.84 -14.17
C GLY A 118 -1.76 -12.57 -14.11
N LEU A 119 -1.31 -11.31 -14.12
CA LEU A 119 0.10 -10.91 -14.00
C LEU A 119 0.51 -10.82 -12.52
N VAL A 120 0.67 -11.94 -11.85
CA VAL A 120 0.93 -11.96 -10.41
C VAL A 120 2.41 -12.04 -10.05
N ALA A 121 3.24 -12.64 -10.90
CA ALA A 121 4.67 -12.84 -10.69
C ALA A 121 5.40 -13.07 -12.01
N PHE A 122 6.69 -12.81 -12.06
CA PHE A 122 7.55 -13.30 -13.13
C PHE A 122 7.65 -14.83 -13.06
N ARG A 123 7.38 -15.51 -14.18
CA ARG A 123 7.47 -16.97 -14.28
C ARG A 123 8.93 -17.43 -14.17
N GLU A 124 9.79 -16.82 -14.96
CA GLU A 124 11.21 -17.11 -14.94
C GLU A 124 11.91 -16.41 -13.77
N ARG A 125 13.05 -16.96 -13.37
CA ARG A 125 13.89 -16.34 -12.35
C ARG A 125 14.40 -15.00 -12.85
N VAL A 126 14.26 -13.98 -12.01
CA VAL A 126 14.82 -12.64 -12.25
C VAL A 126 15.92 -12.33 -11.24
N THR A 127 16.80 -11.42 -11.62
CA THR A 127 17.93 -10.97 -10.77
C THR A 127 17.53 -9.76 -9.93
N ASP A 128 18.32 -9.49 -8.90
CA ASP A 128 18.15 -8.29 -8.08
C ASP A 128 18.34 -7.00 -8.89
N ASP A 129 19.29 -7.00 -9.83
CA ASP A 129 19.53 -5.85 -10.71
C ASP A 129 18.30 -5.47 -11.52
N LEU A 130 17.54 -6.46 -11.99
CA LEU A 130 16.33 -6.19 -12.76
C LEU A 130 15.29 -5.42 -11.94
N ILE A 131 15.02 -5.82 -10.70
CA ILE A 131 13.97 -5.16 -9.89
C ILE A 131 14.32 -3.74 -9.49
N TYR A 132 15.60 -3.36 -9.56
CA TYR A 132 16.08 -1.99 -9.32
C TYR A 132 16.21 -1.18 -10.62
N ASP A 133 16.09 -1.82 -11.77
CA ASP A 133 16.01 -1.19 -13.08
C ASP A 133 14.54 -0.97 -13.47
N TRP A 134 14.11 0.28 -13.48
CA TRP A 134 12.74 0.66 -13.80
C TRP A 134 12.33 0.26 -15.22
N ASP A 135 13.15 0.64 -16.21
CA ASP A 135 12.83 0.39 -17.62
C ASP A 135 12.88 -1.10 -17.95
N GLY A 136 13.89 -1.80 -17.42
CA GLY A 136 14.02 -3.24 -17.55
C GLY A 136 12.85 -4.00 -16.91
N SER A 137 12.40 -3.58 -15.72
CA SER A 137 11.23 -4.17 -15.05
C SER A 137 9.93 -3.92 -15.82
N CYS A 138 9.71 -2.72 -16.35
CA CYS A 138 8.56 -2.40 -17.19
C CYS A 138 8.57 -3.22 -18.49
N ALA A 139 9.72 -3.29 -19.18
CA ALA A 139 9.87 -4.10 -20.39
C ALA A 139 9.62 -5.59 -20.11
N ARG A 140 10.14 -6.11 -18.98
CA ARG A 140 9.93 -7.50 -18.57
C ARG A 140 8.46 -7.82 -18.26
N VAL A 141 7.74 -6.91 -17.60
CA VAL A 141 6.28 -7.04 -17.34
C VAL A 141 5.50 -6.99 -18.65
N ALA A 142 5.87 -6.10 -19.60
CA ALA A 142 5.24 -6.05 -20.91
C ALA A 142 5.41 -7.35 -21.71
N ALA A 143 6.51 -8.07 -21.54
CA ALA A 143 6.77 -9.36 -22.18
C ALA A 143 6.21 -10.58 -21.40
N GLU A 144 5.83 -10.42 -20.12
CA GLU A 144 5.45 -11.54 -19.25
C GLU A 144 4.11 -12.17 -19.65
N GLU A 145 4.00 -13.48 -19.52
CA GLU A 145 2.75 -14.22 -19.74
C GLU A 145 1.91 -14.29 -18.46
N PRO A 146 0.59 -14.03 -18.53
CA PRO A 146 -0.29 -14.21 -17.36
C PRO A 146 -0.30 -15.67 -16.87
N TRP A 147 -0.41 -15.88 -15.56
CA TRP A 147 -0.50 -17.21 -14.93
C TRP A 147 -1.81 -17.93 -15.24
N TRP A 148 -2.83 -17.19 -15.60
CA TRP A 148 -4.16 -17.67 -16.03
C TRP A 148 -4.79 -16.63 -16.95
N PRO A 149 -5.85 -17.01 -17.70
CA PRO A 149 -6.53 -16.08 -18.60
C PRO A 149 -6.99 -14.81 -17.86
N PRO A 150 -6.67 -13.61 -18.38
CA PRO A 150 -7.11 -12.35 -17.79
C PRO A 150 -8.63 -12.35 -17.54
N GLY A 151 -9.06 -11.84 -16.38
CA GLY A 151 -10.45 -11.79 -15.97
C GLY A 151 -11.00 -13.10 -15.35
N SER A 152 -10.31 -14.25 -15.48
CA SER A 152 -10.84 -15.55 -15.04
C SER A 152 -10.82 -15.76 -13.53
N ARG A 153 -9.82 -15.18 -12.83
CA ARG A 153 -9.70 -15.27 -11.37
C ARG A 153 -8.88 -14.12 -10.80
N GLN A 154 -9.09 -13.86 -9.53
CA GLN A 154 -8.33 -12.88 -8.78
C GLN A 154 -7.00 -13.47 -8.29
N GLY A 155 -5.94 -12.70 -8.41
CA GLY A 155 -4.63 -13.03 -7.87
C GLY A 155 -3.76 -11.80 -7.67
N TYR A 156 -3.41 -11.58 -6.44
CA TYR A 156 -2.68 -10.41 -5.99
C TYR A 156 -1.30 -10.30 -6.64
N ALA A 157 -1.09 -9.26 -7.40
CA ALA A 157 0.20 -8.92 -8.01
C ALA A 157 1.06 -8.18 -6.98
N ALA A 158 1.88 -8.92 -6.21
CA ALA A 158 2.61 -8.34 -5.09
C ALA A 158 3.56 -7.22 -5.50
N PHE A 159 4.27 -7.38 -6.63
CA PHE A 159 5.23 -6.42 -7.17
C PHE A 159 4.90 -5.98 -8.59
N LEU A 160 4.45 -6.89 -9.46
CA LEU A 160 4.16 -6.59 -10.87
C LEU A 160 3.10 -5.48 -11.02
N TYR A 161 2.19 -5.35 -10.05
CA TYR A 161 1.25 -4.24 -9.96
C TYR A 161 1.93 -2.88 -10.15
N GLY A 162 3.08 -2.67 -9.49
CA GLY A 162 3.78 -1.39 -9.52
C GLY A 162 4.33 -1.04 -10.89
N TRP A 163 5.02 -1.98 -11.53
CA TRP A 163 5.61 -1.77 -12.86
C TRP A 163 4.55 -1.75 -13.96
N SER A 164 3.49 -2.58 -13.84
CA SER A 164 2.38 -2.57 -14.81
C SER A 164 1.64 -1.24 -14.81
N LEU A 165 1.20 -0.78 -13.64
CA LEU A 165 0.47 0.49 -13.53
C LEU A 165 1.38 1.70 -13.66
N GLY A 166 2.55 1.70 -13.04
CA GLY A 166 3.48 2.82 -13.13
C GLY A 166 3.94 3.05 -14.58
N GLY A 167 4.31 1.99 -15.29
CA GLY A 167 4.68 2.07 -16.70
C GLY A 167 3.53 2.54 -17.61
N LEU A 168 2.29 2.14 -17.30
CA LEU A 168 1.09 2.67 -17.97
C LEU A 168 0.90 4.17 -17.67
N LEU A 169 1.04 4.56 -16.40
CA LEU A 169 0.84 5.95 -15.97
C LEU A 169 1.84 6.92 -16.61
N GLU A 170 3.10 6.53 -16.77
CA GLU A 170 4.10 7.35 -17.47
C GLU A 170 3.69 7.60 -18.94
N ARG A 171 3.14 6.59 -19.61
CA ARG A 171 2.69 6.71 -21.01
C ARG A 171 1.47 7.60 -21.16
N VAL A 172 0.47 7.47 -20.27
CA VAL A 172 -0.74 8.29 -20.38
C VAL A 172 -0.54 9.73 -19.88
N SER A 173 0.37 9.95 -18.94
CA SER A 173 0.65 11.29 -18.39
C SER A 173 1.74 12.04 -19.14
N SER A 174 2.61 11.34 -19.88
CA SER A 174 3.86 11.86 -20.45
C SER A 174 4.77 12.49 -19.38
N ARG A 175 4.73 11.94 -18.16
CA ARG A 175 5.56 12.29 -17.01
C ARG A 175 6.22 11.03 -16.47
N THR A 176 7.38 11.15 -15.87
CA THR A 176 7.91 10.07 -15.03
C THR A 176 7.01 9.87 -13.81
N LEU A 177 6.97 8.66 -13.27
CA LEU A 177 6.12 8.38 -12.10
C LEU A 177 6.47 9.26 -10.89
N PRO A 178 7.74 9.57 -10.57
CA PRO A 178 8.10 10.53 -9.53
C PRO A 178 7.60 11.95 -9.80
N GLU A 179 7.65 12.42 -11.04
CA GLU A 179 7.10 13.75 -11.40
C GLU A 179 5.59 13.78 -11.24
N LEU A 180 4.89 12.76 -11.73
CA LEU A 180 3.44 12.64 -11.58
C LEU A 180 3.03 12.58 -10.10
N TYR A 181 3.75 11.81 -9.28
CA TYR A 181 3.52 11.73 -7.84
C TYR A 181 3.69 13.09 -7.17
N ARG A 182 4.77 13.80 -7.48
CA ARG A 182 5.05 15.11 -6.90
C ARG A 182 3.96 16.12 -7.25
N GLU A 183 3.58 16.19 -8.55
CA GLU A 183 2.59 17.14 -9.05
C GLU A 183 1.19 16.88 -8.48
N VAL A 184 0.78 15.60 -8.41
CA VAL A 184 -0.59 15.22 -8.04
C VAL A 184 -0.79 15.08 -6.53
N LEU A 185 0.21 14.61 -5.79
CA LEU A 185 0.07 14.26 -4.38
C LEU A 185 1.02 15.01 -3.46
N ALA A 186 2.35 14.94 -3.73
CA ALA A 186 3.32 15.41 -2.76
C ALA A 186 3.26 16.91 -2.51
N ASP A 187 3.21 17.71 -3.58
CA ASP A 187 3.16 19.18 -3.47
C ASP A 187 1.80 19.68 -2.98
N PRO A 188 0.64 19.21 -3.52
CA PRO A 188 -0.68 19.66 -3.04
C PRO A 188 -0.95 19.33 -1.57
N LEU A 189 -0.55 18.14 -1.12
CA LEU A 189 -0.79 17.67 0.25
C LEU A 189 0.38 17.91 1.19
N GLN A 190 1.50 18.45 0.70
CA GLN A 190 2.73 18.69 1.48
C GLN A 190 3.27 17.43 2.16
N LEU A 191 3.31 16.31 1.41
CA LEU A 191 3.71 15.01 1.94
C LEU A 191 5.20 14.96 2.28
N ASP A 192 5.54 14.17 3.30
CA ASP A 192 6.91 14.00 3.79
C ASP A 192 7.69 12.98 2.96
N GLY A 193 7.03 11.95 2.45
CA GLY A 193 7.61 10.81 1.75
C GLY A 193 7.04 10.55 0.35
N GLY A 194 7.31 9.35 -0.19
CA GLY A 194 6.87 8.93 -1.52
C GLY A 194 7.40 7.55 -1.92
N PHE A 195 7.43 7.27 -3.23
CA PHE A 195 8.00 6.02 -3.74
C PHE A 195 9.53 6.07 -3.66
N GLY A 196 10.14 5.02 -3.11
CA GLY A 196 11.52 5.06 -2.63
C GLY A 196 11.63 5.89 -1.35
N ALA A 197 12.86 6.16 -0.91
CA ALA A 197 13.11 6.90 0.32
C ALA A 197 13.98 8.15 0.10
N LEU A 198 14.46 8.39 -1.11
CA LEU A 198 15.40 9.45 -1.41
C LEU A 198 14.71 10.59 -2.17
N GLY A 199 15.13 11.82 -1.89
CA GLY A 199 14.64 13.01 -2.60
C GLY A 199 13.29 13.53 -2.14
N HIS A 200 12.78 13.06 -0.98
CA HIS A 200 11.53 13.52 -0.36
C HIS A 200 11.78 14.60 0.69
N ARG A 201 10.71 15.19 1.24
CA ARG A 201 10.79 16.25 2.26
C ARG A 201 11.43 15.74 3.55
N SER A 202 11.00 14.55 4.02
CA SER A 202 11.63 13.94 5.18
C SER A 202 12.98 13.33 4.80
N THR A 203 13.97 13.60 5.61
CA THR A 203 15.29 12.94 5.59
C THR A 203 15.42 11.87 6.67
N ARG A 204 14.39 11.71 7.53
CA ARG A 204 14.37 10.74 8.62
C ARG A 204 13.67 9.47 8.17
N ILE A 205 14.46 8.46 7.89
CA ILE A 205 13.99 7.17 7.34
C ILE A 205 14.15 6.09 8.41
N ALA A 206 13.06 5.46 8.81
CA ALA A 206 13.14 4.36 9.76
C ALA A 206 13.58 3.06 9.09
N ASP A 207 14.45 2.32 9.75
CA ASP A 207 14.73 0.93 9.45
C ASP A 207 13.53 0.06 9.84
N VAL A 208 13.10 -0.80 8.93
CA VAL A 208 12.07 -1.79 9.23
C VAL A 208 12.70 -3.15 9.54
N GLY A 209 12.10 -3.87 10.47
CA GLY A 209 12.61 -5.20 10.83
C GLY A 209 11.54 -6.06 11.48
N PRO A 210 11.72 -7.40 11.53
CA PRO A 210 10.71 -8.27 12.08
C PRO A 210 10.50 -8.05 13.57
N LEU A 211 9.29 -8.29 14.05
CA LEU A 211 9.01 -8.42 15.48
C LEU A 211 9.87 -9.53 16.08
N LYS A 212 10.43 -9.29 17.27
CA LYS A 212 11.25 -10.29 17.99
C LYS A 212 10.43 -11.52 18.42
N LYS A 213 9.14 -11.34 18.66
CA LYS A 213 8.19 -12.40 19.01
C LYS A 213 6.96 -12.29 18.11
N PRO A 214 6.40 -13.41 17.63
CA PRO A 214 5.14 -13.42 16.92
C PRO A 214 4.02 -12.81 17.75
N LEU A 215 3.06 -12.18 17.08
CA LEU A 215 1.82 -11.75 17.73
C LEU A 215 0.92 -12.96 18.00
N PRO A 216 0.18 -12.98 19.13
CA PRO A 216 -0.55 -14.18 19.58
C PRO A 216 -1.68 -14.63 18.63
N GLU A 217 -2.23 -13.69 17.85
CA GLU A 217 -3.40 -13.93 16.99
C GLU A 217 -3.03 -14.51 15.62
N LEU A 218 -1.79 -14.96 15.45
CA LEU A 218 -1.36 -15.52 14.17
C LEU A 218 -2.16 -16.78 13.84
N ARG A 219 -3.06 -16.63 12.90
CA ARG A 219 -3.61 -17.75 12.14
C ARG A 219 -2.46 -18.38 11.34
N GLU A 220 -2.61 -19.66 11.03
CA GLU A 220 -1.71 -20.36 10.13
C GLU A 220 -1.46 -19.52 8.88
N ASN A 221 -0.20 -19.25 8.55
CA ASN A 221 0.13 -18.41 7.41
C ASN A 221 -0.05 -19.20 6.12
N ALA A 222 -1.27 -19.16 5.57
CA ALA A 222 -1.65 -19.88 4.37
C ALA A 222 -0.76 -19.57 3.15
N VAL A 223 -0.26 -18.34 3.06
CA VAL A 223 0.69 -17.94 2.02
C VAL A 223 2.03 -18.65 2.22
N ALA A 224 2.56 -18.68 3.45
CA ALA A 224 3.81 -19.39 3.73
C ALA A 224 3.68 -20.92 3.50
N HIS A 225 2.50 -21.48 3.77
CA HIS A 225 2.20 -22.88 3.46
C HIS A 225 2.20 -23.12 1.94
N ALA A 226 1.44 -22.34 1.18
CA ALA A 226 1.38 -22.44 -0.27
C ALA A 226 2.76 -22.24 -0.95
N MET A 227 3.60 -21.32 -0.44
CA MET A 227 4.97 -21.13 -0.93
C MET A 227 5.86 -22.36 -0.72
N LYS A 228 5.63 -23.13 0.36
CA LYS A 228 6.39 -24.35 0.65
C LYS A 228 5.92 -25.54 -0.21
N GLU A 229 4.61 -25.65 -0.43
CA GLU A 229 4.00 -26.71 -1.23
C GLU A 229 4.40 -26.61 -2.70
N ASP A 230 4.37 -25.41 -3.28
CA ASP A 230 4.78 -25.17 -4.67
C ASP A 230 5.76 -23.99 -4.77
N ARG A 231 7.05 -24.31 -4.73
CA ARG A 231 8.13 -23.32 -4.83
C ARG A 231 8.27 -22.69 -6.20
N GLN A 232 7.69 -23.26 -7.24
CA GLN A 232 7.69 -22.72 -8.61
C GLN A 232 6.34 -22.10 -8.97
N GLY A 233 5.36 -22.24 -8.10
CA GLY A 233 4.02 -21.71 -8.30
C GLY A 233 3.90 -20.20 -8.13
N PRO A 234 2.75 -19.67 -8.50
CA PRO A 234 2.51 -18.23 -8.51
C PRO A 234 2.66 -17.57 -7.14
N VAL A 235 2.28 -18.26 -6.06
CA VAL A 235 2.39 -17.73 -4.69
C VAL A 235 3.86 -17.52 -4.30
N ALA A 236 4.69 -18.54 -4.48
CA ALA A 236 6.12 -18.45 -4.16
C ALA A 236 6.82 -17.40 -5.03
N LYS A 237 6.58 -17.42 -6.33
CA LYS A 237 7.15 -16.45 -7.27
C LYS A 237 6.71 -15.01 -6.99
N ALA A 238 5.48 -14.79 -6.57
CA ALA A 238 4.96 -13.46 -6.26
C ALA A 238 5.70 -12.76 -5.11
N PHE A 239 6.24 -13.53 -4.15
CA PHE A 239 6.89 -12.95 -2.97
C PHE A 239 8.41 -13.16 -2.91
N SER A 240 8.97 -14.12 -3.66
CA SER A 240 10.38 -14.50 -3.54
C SER A 240 11.14 -14.62 -4.87
N ASN A 241 10.70 -13.94 -5.90
CA ASN A 241 11.39 -13.92 -7.19
C ASN A 241 11.73 -12.48 -7.62
N PRO A 242 12.93 -11.96 -7.26
CA PRO A 242 14.01 -12.60 -6.51
C PRO A 242 13.79 -12.61 -4.99
N VAL A 243 14.64 -13.34 -4.26
CA VAL A 243 14.55 -13.48 -2.79
C VAL A 243 14.80 -12.16 -2.06
N SER A 244 15.55 -11.23 -2.64
CA SER A 244 15.82 -9.89 -2.10
C SER A 244 14.55 -9.05 -1.87
N LEU A 245 13.44 -9.35 -2.55
CA LEU A 245 12.13 -8.75 -2.28
C LEU A 245 11.67 -8.93 -0.83
N LEU A 246 12.12 -9.99 -0.14
CA LEU A 246 11.81 -10.27 1.26
C LEU A 246 12.78 -9.61 2.24
N THR A 247 14.00 -9.26 1.82
CA THR A 247 15.10 -8.93 2.74
C THR A 247 15.76 -7.59 2.46
N GLY A 248 15.51 -6.98 1.30
CA GLY A 248 16.23 -5.80 0.81
C GLY A 248 15.76 -4.45 1.34
N SER A 249 14.65 -4.38 2.08
CA SER A 249 13.88 -3.15 2.36
C SER A 249 14.67 -2.00 3.03
N ASN A 250 15.76 -2.28 3.73
CA ASN A 250 16.60 -1.24 4.34
C ASN A 250 17.84 -0.89 3.50
N GLY A 251 18.10 -1.64 2.42
CA GLY A 251 19.25 -1.43 1.56
C GLY A 251 19.14 -0.16 0.73
N SER A 252 20.30 0.45 0.41
CA SER A 252 20.35 1.66 -0.42
C SER A 252 19.76 1.45 -1.82
N ALA A 253 19.96 0.26 -2.42
CA ALA A 253 19.38 -0.11 -3.71
C ALA A 253 17.85 -0.08 -3.65
N TRP A 254 17.23 -0.70 -2.63
CA TRP A 254 15.77 -0.65 -2.44
C TRP A 254 15.25 0.77 -2.20
N ARG A 255 15.93 1.53 -1.33
CA ARG A 255 15.56 2.92 -1.02
C ARG A 255 15.73 3.86 -2.21
N GLY A 256 16.69 3.57 -3.09
CA GLY A 256 16.96 4.37 -4.30
C GLY A 256 16.16 3.97 -5.52
N ALA A 257 15.55 2.79 -5.53
CA ALA A 257 14.81 2.26 -6.67
C ALA A 257 13.35 2.76 -6.71
N LEU A 258 12.69 2.51 -7.83
CA LEU A 258 11.26 2.72 -8.03
C LEU A 258 10.53 1.37 -8.10
N ILE A 259 9.96 0.93 -6.96
CA ILE A 259 9.17 -0.30 -6.82
C ILE A 259 7.79 0.07 -6.27
N PRO A 260 6.94 0.75 -7.04
CA PRO A 260 5.80 1.50 -6.50
C PRO A 260 4.68 0.64 -5.93
N ALA A 261 4.77 -0.69 -6.05
CA ALA A 261 3.88 -1.61 -5.34
C ALA A 261 4.29 -1.89 -3.88
N ALA A 262 5.55 -1.58 -3.49
CA ALA A 262 6.09 -2.08 -2.23
C ALA A 262 7.11 -1.18 -1.52
N ASN A 263 7.77 -0.25 -2.22
CA ASN A 263 8.81 0.56 -1.59
C ASN A 263 8.41 2.03 -1.33
N GLY A 264 7.13 2.30 -1.20
CA GLY A 264 6.69 3.59 -0.67
C GLY A 264 7.21 3.77 0.75
N HIS A 265 7.79 4.94 1.00
CA HIS A 265 8.22 5.38 2.31
C HIS A 265 7.37 6.58 2.69
N PHE A 266 6.49 6.39 3.66
CA PHE A 266 5.51 7.40 4.07
C PHE A 266 5.53 7.57 5.58
N SER A 267 5.15 8.76 6.04
CA SER A 267 4.77 9.01 7.42
C SER A 267 3.31 8.60 7.66
N ALA A 268 2.90 8.48 8.92
CA ALA A 268 1.48 8.24 9.23
C ALA A 268 0.61 9.44 8.82
N ARG A 269 1.16 10.66 8.90
CA ARG A 269 0.47 11.88 8.45
C ARG A 269 0.27 11.91 6.94
N ASP A 270 1.24 11.40 6.16
CA ASP A 270 1.10 11.27 4.71
C ASP A 270 -0.09 10.40 4.35
N LEU A 271 -0.16 9.19 4.94
CA LEU A 271 -1.26 8.28 4.68
C LEU A 271 -2.60 8.88 5.14
N ALA A 272 -2.64 9.46 6.37
CA ALA A 272 -3.83 10.13 6.85
C ALA A 272 -4.23 11.34 5.99
N GLY A 273 -3.27 12.05 5.40
CA GLY A 273 -3.49 13.17 4.49
C GLY A 273 -4.10 12.73 3.17
N ILE A 274 -3.49 11.74 2.51
CA ILE A 274 -3.97 11.19 1.24
C ILE A 274 -5.41 10.65 1.42
N TYR A 275 -5.60 9.77 2.39
CA TYR A 275 -6.89 9.14 2.62
C TYR A 275 -7.92 10.08 3.23
N GLY A 276 -7.47 11.11 3.97
CA GLY A 276 -8.33 12.19 4.46
C GLY A 276 -8.92 13.01 3.34
N ASP A 277 -8.13 13.37 2.34
CA ASP A 277 -8.63 14.06 1.14
C ASP A 277 -9.64 13.20 0.36
N LEU A 278 -9.36 11.90 0.20
CA LEU A 278 -10.28 10.95 -0.45
C LEU A 278 -11.58 10.70 0.34
N ALA A 279 -11.59 10.98 1.64
CA ALA A 279 -12.78 10.83 2.47
C ALA A 279 -13.73 12.02 2.40
N LEU A 280 -13.26 13.17 1.91
CA LEU A 280 -14.06 14.38 1.84
C LEU A 280 -15.10 14.34 0.72
N ALA A 281 -16.25 14.96 0.95
CA ALA A 281 -17.27 15.18 -0.08
C ALA A 281 -16.75 16.06 -1.23
N LYS A 282 -15.72 16.86 -0.99
CA LYS A 282 -15.00 17.68 -1.98
C LYS A 282 -13.52 17.64 -1.67
N GLY A 283 -12.86 16.56 -2.02
CA GLY A 283 -11.41 16.43 -1.96
C GLY A 283 -10.72 17.29 -3.04
N THR A 284 -9.44 17.51 -2.86
CA THR A 284 -8.60 18.29 -3.81
C THR A 284 -7.98 17.43 -4.89
N ILE A 285 -7.78 16.13 -4.61
CA ILE A 285 -7.08 15.18 -5.49
C ILE A 285 -8.04 14.52 -6.48
N LEU A 286 -9.16 14.01 -5.98
CA LEU A 286 -10.19 13.33 -6.76
C LEU A 286 -11.56 13.92 -6.48
N ASP A 287 -12.36 14.06 -7.53
CA ASP A 287 -13.77 14.42 -7.40
C ASP A 287 -14.58 13.24 -6.80
N PRO A 288 -15.76 13.50 -6.21
CA PRO A 288 -16.56 12.48 -5.54
C PRO A 288 -17.01 11.33 -6.45
N HIS A 289 -17.23 11.59 -7.74
CA HIS A 289 -17.61 10.56 -8.71
C HIS A 289 -16.45 9.58 -8.93
N THR A 290 -15.24 10.12 -9.10
CA THR A 290 -14.03 9.31 -9.26
C THR A 290 -13.72 8.50 -8.00
N VAL A 291 -13.90 9.07 -6.80
CA VAL A 291 -13.79 8.33 -5.53
C VAL A 291 -14.84 7.21 -5.45
N ALA A 292 -16.09 7.48 -5.84
CA ALA A 292 -17.14 6.47 -5.86
C ALA A 292 -16.81 5.30 -6.81
N GLU A 293 -16.26 5.59 -8.00
CA GLU A 293 -15.80 4.56 -8.94
C GLU A 293 -14.59 3.78 -8.36
N ALA A 294 -13.64 4.47 -7.74
CA ALA A 294 -12.47 3.85 -7.13
C ALA A 294 -12.81 2.81 -6.06
N ARG A 295 -13.82 3.10 -5.22
CA ARG A 295 -14.29 2.21 -4.15
C ARG A 295 -15.43 1.27 -4.55
N ARG A 296 -15.92 1.34 -5.78
CA ARG A 296 -16.91 0.38 -6.28
C ARG A 296 -16.28 -1.01 -6.36
N GLU A 297 -16.95 -2.01 -5.80
CA GLU A 297 -16.46 -3.39 -5.83
C GLU A 297 -16.27 -3.88 -7.26
N GLN A 298 -15.06 -4.28 -7.60
CA GLN A 298 -14.64 -4.80 -8.89
C GLN A 298 -14.42 -6.31 -8.86
N SER A 299 -13.95 -6.82 -7.72
CA SER A 299 -13.72 -8.24 -7.53
C SER A 299 -13.90 -8.64 -6.06
N ARG A 300 -14.42 -9.85 -5.83
CA ARG A 300 -14.52 -10.47 -4.51
C ARG A 300 -14.40 -11.98 -4.67
N GLU A 301 -13.25 -12.51 -4.35
CA GLU A 301 -12.95 -13.93 -4.47
C GLU A 301 -11.92 -14.34 -3.41
N ARG A 302 -11.77 -15.65 -3.23
CA ARG A 302 -10.59 -16.20 -2.59
C ARG A 302 -9.39 -15.93 -3.51
N ASP A 303 -8.53 -15.00 -3.11
CA ASP A 303 -7.38 -14.59 -3.89
C ASP A 303 -6.36 -15.73 -4.02
N ALA A 304 -5.95 -16.02 -5.25
CA ALA A 304 -5.08 -17.15 -5.57
C ALA A 304 -3.65 -16.99 -5.02
N VAL A 305 -3.24 -15.77 -4.68
CA VAL A 305 -1.90 -15.44 -4.17
C VAL A 305 -1.93 -15.16 -2.67
N LEU A 306 -2.89 -14.35 -2.19
CA LEU A 306 -3.04 -14.04 -0.76
C LEU A 306 -3.64 -15.19 0.05
N GLN A 307 -4.22 -16.20 -0.60
CA GLN A 307 -4.85 -17.36 0.03
C GLN A 307 -5.95 -16.96 1.04
N ALA A 308 -6.66 -15.85 0.77
CA ALA A 308 -7.70 -15.29 1.61
C ALA A 308 -8.79 -14.65 0.75
N ASP A 309 -10.01 -14.55 1.30
CA ASP A 309 -11.11 -13.83 0.64
C ASP A 309 -10.86 -12.33 0.75
N VAL A 310 -10.77 -11.63 -0.38
CA VAL A 310 -10.51 -10.18 -0.42
C VAL A 310 -11.39 -9.55 -1.50
N ALA A 311 -11.99 -8.40 -1.16
CA ALA A 311 -12.69 -7.56 -2.13
C ALA A 311 -11.82 -6.36 -2.52
N PHE A 312 -11.73 -6.11 -3.83
CA PHE A 312 -11.02 -4.95 -4.38
C PHE A 312 -11.98 -4.01 -5.12
N GLY A 313 -11.75 -2.71 -4.93
CA GLY A 313 -12.14 -1.66 -5.87
C GLY A 313 -11.05 -1.43 -6.90
N CYS A 314 -10.98 -0.23 -7.47
CA CYS A 314 -9.88 0.14 -8.37
C CYS A 314 -8.60 0.45 -7.58
N GLY A 315 -7.87 -0.60 -7.20
CA GLY A 315 -6.60 -0.52 -6.49
C GLY A 315 -6.69 -0.37 -4.97
N PHE A 316 -7.87 -0.47 -4.40
CA PHE A 316 -8.11 -0.41 -2.96
C PHE A 316 -8.74 -1.70 -2.47
N VAL A 317 -8.32 -2.14 -1.29
CA VAL A 317 -9.02 -3.16 -0.52
C VAL A 317 -10.27 -2.52 0.10
N LEU A 318 -11.40 -3.23 0.04
CA LEU A 318 -12.67 -2.76 0.58
C LEU A 318 -12.93 -3.33 1.98
N SER A 319 -13.36 -2.47 2.90
CA SER A 319 -13.62 -2.82 4.31
C SER A 319 -14.75 -3.82 4.46
N GLY A 320 -14.62 -4.75 5.43
CA GLY A 320 -15.68 -5.66 5.86
C GLY A 320 -16.12 -6.70 4.81
N ARG A 321 -15.43 -6.79 3.68
CA ARG A 321 -15.82 -7.61 2.53
C ARG A 321 -14.84 -8.76 2.28
N GLY A 322 -14.40 -9.44 3.33
CA GLY A 322 -13.47 -10.56 3.32
C GLY A 322 -12.30 -10.36 4.28
N ALA A 323 -11.53 -11.42 4.53
CA ALA A 323 -10.25 -11.48 5.29
C ALA A 323 -10.18 -10.73 6.63
N ASP A 324 -11.28 -10.49 7.31
CA ASP A 324 -11.36 -9.72 8.58
C ASP A 324 -10.73 -8.30 8.48
N LEU A 325 -10.61 -7.76 7.27
CA LEU A 325 -10.11 -6.42 7.02
C LEU A 325 -11.23 -5.41 7.28
N ARG A 326 -11.15 -4.73 8.43
CA ARG A 326 -12.07 -3.67 8.79
C ARG A 326 -11.32 -2.36 8.92
N PHE A 327 -11.51 -1.50 7.94
CA PHE A 327 -11.08 -0.10 7.97
C PHE A 327 -12.19 0.76 8.58
N GLY A 328 -12.63 0.40 9.81
CA GLY A 328 -13.74 1.09 10.44
C GLY A 328 -15.11 0.68 9.90
N GLY A 329 -15.82 1.58 9.23
CA GLY A 329 -17.16 1.36 8.70
C GLY A 329 -17.24 0.47 7.46
N ASP A 330 -18.48 0.14 7.04
CA ASP A 330 -18.74 -0.74 5.87
C ASP A 330 -18.32 -0.11 4.53
N TRP A 331 -18.08 1.19 4.51
CA TRP A 331 -17.72 1.97 3.33
C TRP A 331 -16.25 2.36 3.28
N GLY A 332 -15.46 1.91 4.26
CA GLY A 332 -14.04 2.13 4.30
C GLY A 332 -13.32 1.47 3.13
N PHE A 333 -12.30 2.12 2.60
CA PHE A 333 -11.42 1.60 1.57
C PHE A 333 -9.98 2.09 1.80
N GLY A 334 -9.01 1.28 1.45
CA GLY A 334 -7.61 1.61 1.68
C GLY A 334 -6.69 0.49 1.27
N HIS A 335 -5.48 0.48 1.81
CA HIS A 335 -4.56 -0.63 1.56
C HIS A 335 -3.70 -0.92 2.81
N PRO A 336 -3.70 -2.17 3.30
CA PRO A 336 -2.75 -2.60 4.32
C PRO A 336 -1.37 -2.86 3.71
N GLY A 337 -0.33 -2.71 4.53
CA GLY A 337 1.04 -3.09 4.19
C GLY A 337 1.49 -4.30 4.98
N ALA A 338 2.29 -5.15 4.35
CA ALA A 338 2.91 -6.29 5.04
C ALA A 338 3.62 -5.82 6.31
N GLY A 339 3.33 -6.47 7.42
CA GLY A 339 3.93 -6.14 8.72
C GLY A 339 3.11 -5.20 9.61
N GLY A 340 1.91 -4.73 9.17
CA GLY A 340 0.95 -4.05 10.04
C GLY A 340 0.70 -2.57 9.75
N SER A 341 1.45 -1.93 8.84
CA SER A 341 1.12 -0.56 8.38
C SER A 341 -0.20 -0.56 7.62
N VAL A 342 -0.93 0.55 7.69
CA VAL A 342 -2.21 0.71 6.98
C VAL A 342 -2.50 2.18 6.70
N GLY A 343 -3.11 2.44 5.53
CA GLY A 343 -3.76 3.71 5.21
C GLY A 343 -5.17 3.44 4.69
N PHE A 344 -6.17 4.20 5.14
CA PHE A 344 -7.54 4.05 4.68
C PHE A 344 -8.38 5.32 4.83
N ALA A 345 -9.44 5.39 4.03
CA ALA A 345 -10.49 6.41 4.07
C ALA A 345 -11.83 5.82 4.50
N ASP A 346 -12.59 6.56 5.27
CA ASP A 346 -14.03 6.33 5.54
C ASP A 346 -14.82 7.59 5.16
N PRO A 347 -15.43 7.63 3.96
CA PRO A 347 -16.17 8.80 3.51
C PRO A 347 -17.45 9.09 4.29
N GLU A 348 -18.03 8.12 4.98
CA GLU A 348 -19.24 8.35 5.80
C GLU A 348 -18.94 9.20 7.03
N ARG A 349 -17.70 9.12 7.53
CA ARG A 349 -17.25 9.87 8.71
C ARG A 349 -16.21 10.94 8.38
N GLU A 350 -15.90 11.10 7.10
CA GLU A 350 -14.83 11.98 6.61
C GLU A 350 -13.48 11.70 7.30
N ILE A 351 -13.17 10.42 7.51
CA ILE A 351 -11.96 9.96 8.20
C ILE A 351 -10.89 9.51 7.20
N GLY A 352 -9.69 10.05 7.34
CA GLY A 352 -8.46 9.49 6.79
C GLY A 352 -7.54 9.03 7.90
N CYS A 353 -7.01 7.83 7.79
CA CYS A 353 -6.20 7.21 8.83
C CYS A 353 -4.89 6.66 8.27
N GLY A 354 -3.81 6.79 9.05
CA GLY A 354 -2.51 6.21 8.78
C GLY A 354 -1.88 5.61 10.03
N TYR A 355 -1.40 4.38 9.95
CA TYR A 355 -0.52 3.76 10.94
C TYR A 355 0.74 3.25 10.25
N VAL A 356 1.89 3.67 10.73
CA VAL A 356 3.20 3.29 10.18
C VAL A 356 4.09 2.76 11.29
N THR A 357 4.77 1.64 11.03
CA THR A 357 5.56 0.91 12.02
C THR A 357 6.96 0.56 11.50
N ALA A 358 7.95 0.62 12.37
CA ALA A 358 9.30 0.13 12.14
C ALA A 358 9.44 -1.39 12.45
N ARG A 359 8.41 -2.03 13.04
CA ARG A 359 8.43 -3.48 13.34
C ARG A 359 7.37 -4.24 12.57
N LEU A 360 7.87 -5.13 11.72
CA LEU A 360 7.02 -5.93 10.84
C LEU A 360 6.46 -7.13 11.60
N GLY A 361 5.13 -7.16 11.72
CA GLY A 361 4.39 -8.35 12.10
C GLY A 361 4.42 -9.41 11.00
N GLN A 362 3.79 -10.55 11.24
CA GLN A 362 3.79 -11.69 10.31
C GLN A 362 2.59 -11.68 9.36
N SER A 363 1.70 -10.70 9.50
CA SER A 363 0.52 -10.55 8.64
C SER A 363 0.87 -9.81 7.34
N LEU A 364 0.27 -10.22 6.24
CA LEU A 364 0.23 -9.44 4.99
C LEU A 364 -0.85 -8.35 5.04
N PHE A 365 -1.71 -8.40 6.06
CA PHE A 365 -2.78 -7.46 6.32
C PHE A 365 -2.52 -6.65 7.60
N MET A 366 -3.55 -6.03 8.13
CA MET A 366 -3.50 -5.42 9.47
C MET A 366 -3.16 -6.48 10.54
N ASP A 367 -2.50 -6.06 11.59
CA ASP A 367 -2.29 -6.87 12.78
C ASP A 367 -2.92 -6.18 14.01
N ARG A 368 -2.90 -6.83 15.17
CA ARG A 368 -3.54 -6.32 16.38
C ARG A 368 -3.16 -4.88 16.73
N ARG A 369 -1.96 -4.43 16.36
CA ARG A 369 -1.47 -3.07 16.68
C ARG A 369 -2.30 -2.00 15.97
N SER A 370 -2.50 -2.16 14.66
CA SER A 370 -3.35 -1.26 13.86
C SER A 370 -4.84 -1.54 14.07
N VAL A 371 -5.24 -2.81 14.21
CA VAL A 371 -6.65 -3.20 14.45
C VAL A 371 -7.17 -2.56 15.75
N HIS A 372 -6.46 -2.70 16.87
CA HIS A 372 -6.92 -2.15 18.16
C HIS A 372 -7.01 -0.62 18.13
N LEU A 373 -6.08 0.06 17.44
CA LEU A 373 -6.15 1.51 17.28
C LEU A 373 -7.39 1.93 16.48
N VAL A 374 -7.65 1.24 15.34
CA VAL A 374 -8.81 1.52 14.51
C VAL A 374 -10.11 1.21 15.25
N GLU A 375 -10.24 0.06 15.91
CA GLU A 375 -11.41 -0.28 16.70
C GLU A 375 -11.67 0.72 17.82
N HIS A 376 -10.60 1.18 18.51
CA HIS A 376 -10.74 2.18 19.57
C HIS A 376 -11.16 3.55 18.99
N LEU A 377 -10.55 3.98 17.89
CA LEU A 377 -10.95 5.19 17.18
C LEU A 377 -12.46 5.18 16.90
N TYR A 378 -12.98 4.07 16.35
CA TYR A 378 -14.39 3.96 15.97
C TYR A 378 -15.35 3.86 17.17
N ARG A 379 -14.88 3.52 18.35
CA ARG A 379 -15.66 3.64 19.60
C ARG A 379 -15.75 5.07 20.15
N LEU A 380 -14.82 5.93 19.74
CA LEU A 380 -14.79 7.34 20.17
C LEU A 380 -15.48 8.29 19.18
N LEU A 381 -15.74 7.84 17.95
CA LEU A 381 -16.48 8.57 16.90
C LEU A 381 -17.99 8.55 17.13
#